data_4babff0eb6b286c7aa0c5419c50ce9ad
#
_entry.id   4babff0eb6b286c7aa0c5419c50ce9ad
#
_cell.length_a   1.000
_cell.length_b   1.000
_cell.length_c   1.000
_cell.angle_alpha   90.00
_cell.angle_beta   90.00
_cell.angle_gamma   90.00
#
_symmetry.space_group_name_H-M   'P 1'
#
loop_
_entity.id
_entity.type
_entity.pdbx_description
1 polymer ?
#
loop_
_entity_poly.entity_id
_entity_poly.type
_entity_poly.pdbx_seq_one_letter_code
_entity_poly.pdbx_strand_id
1 'polypeptide(L)'
;SGALREEIARQMQLAVTASGADQCSVNADVFVDGEKVWIIEMGGRTGATCIPELISTYYGFDFYEQMIKSALGEETDFQQTESCPCMARLLLSPVSGTITQIDRDQVERLRQEGLELVLDYLEGHEVSAMADGTDRIGHVIVKTDREAELDEQMKRVYRLSLIHI
;
A
#
# COMPACT_ATOMS: atom_id res chain seq x y z
N SER A 1 18.55 -9.51 6.81
CA SER A 1 19.72 -10.19 6.25
C SER A 1 19.34 -10.87 4.93
N GLY A 2 20.33 -11.12 4.03
CA GLY A 2 20.10 -11.85 2.77
C GLY A 2 19.51 -13.24 3.02
N ALA A 3 20.06 -13.96 4.01
CA ALA A 3 19.62 -15.30 4.39
C ALA A 3 18.12 -15.34 4.79
N LEU A 4 17.62 -14.34 5.51
CA LEU A 4 16.22 -14.28 5.88
C LEU A 4 15.31 -14.05 4.65
N ARG A 5 15.74 -13.23 3.69
CA ARG A 5 15.01 -13.04 2.44
C ARG A 5 14.91 -14.34 1.64
N GLU A 6 16.00 -15.07 1.54
CA GLU A 6 16.04 -16.37 0.86
C GLU A 6 15.12 -17.38 1.54
N GLU A 7 15.10 -17.42 2.88
CA GLU A 7 14.23 -18.33 3.61
C GLU A 7 12.75 -17.96 3.44
N ILE A 8 12.39 -16.66 3.48
CA ILE A 8 11.01 -16.22 3.18
C ILE A 8 10.61 -16.66 1.77
N ALA A 9 11.45 -16.38 0.77
CA ALA A 9 11.18 -16.76 -0.61
C ALA A 9 11.00 -18.29 -0.77
N ARG A 10 11.85 -19.09 -0.11
CA ARG A 10 11.76 -20.54 -0.11
C ARG A 10 10.45 -21.06 0.51
N GLN A 11 10.05 -20.52 1.68
CA GLN A 11 8.79 -20.89 2.34
C GLN A 11 7.58 -20.52 1.48
N MET A 12 7.60 -19.32 0.91
CA MET A 12 6.54 -18.88 0.00
C MET A 12 6.42 -19.77 -1.22
N GLN A 13 7.54 -20.13 -1.87
CA GLN A 13 7.53 -21.02 -3.01
C GLN A 13 6.94 -22.41 -2.67
N LEU A 14 7.28 -22.96 -1.51
CA LEU A 14 6.71 -24.22 -1.04
C LEU A 14 5.20 -24.13 -0.80
N ALA A 15 4.75 -23.05 -0.16
CA ALA A 15 3.32 -22.84 0.12
C ALA A 15 2.50 -22.65 -1.16
N VAL A 16 2.97 -21.82 -2.09
CA VAL A 16 2.35 -21.62 -3.40
C VAL A 16 2.27 -22.95 -4.17
N THR A 17 3.36 -23.71 -4.21
CA THR A 17 3.36 -25.02 -4.87
C THR A 17 2.39 -25.99 -4.22
N ALA A 18 2.36 -26.06 -2.89
CA ALA A 18 1.46 -26.96 -2.15
C ALA A 18 -0.02 -26.58 -2.28
N SER A 19 -0.34 -25.30 -2.40
CA SER A 19 -1.71 -24.82 -2.59
C SER A 19 -2.24 -24.99 -4.01
N GLY A 20 -1.35 -25.23 -4.99
CA GLY A 20 -1.71 -25.25 -6.41
C GLY A 20 -2.06 -23.87 -6.97
N ALA A 21 -1.68 -22.78 -6.28
CA ALA A 21 -1.87 -21.44 -6.78
C ALA A 21 -1.04 -21.23 -8.03
N ASP A 22 -1.67 -20.76 -9.11
CA ASP A 22 -1.02 -20.48 -10.39
C ASP A 22 -1.69 -19.26 -11.05
N GLN A 23 -0.93 -18.50 -11.82
CA GLN A 23 -1.40 -17.32 -12.57
C GLN A 23 -2.17 -16.31 -11.69
N CYS A 24 -1.80 -16.15 -10.44
CA CYS A 24 -2.44 -15.22 -9.52
C CYS A 24 -1.43 -14.54 -8.58
N SER A 25 -1.79 -13.36 -8.09
CA SER A 25 -1.08 -12.76 -6.96
C SER A 25 -1.33 -13.55 -5.70
N VAL A 26 -0.35 -13.56 -4.82
CA VAL A 26 -0.46 -14.14 -3.49
C VAL A 26 -0.05 -13.10 -2.45
N ASN A 27 -0.89 -12.91 -1.44
CA ASN A 27 -0.54 -12.17 -0.23
C ASN A 27 -0.38 -13.16 0.92
N ALA A 28 0.67 -13.00 1.72
CA ALA A 28 0.90 -13.87 2.87
C ALA A 28 1.36 -13.08 4.08
N ASP A 29 0.84 -13.46 5.24
CA ASP A 29 1.33 -13.03 6.54
C ASP A 29 2.33 -14.07 7.06
N VAL A 30 3.50 -13.59 7.43
CA VAL A 30 4.60 -14.44 7.91
C VAL A 30 5.03 -14.01 9.31
N PHE A 31 5.33 -14.98 10.15
CA PHE A 31 5.98 -14.76 11.44
C PHE A 31 7.46 -15.11 11.33
N VAL A 32 8.32 -14.24 11.86
CA VAL A 32 9.77 -14.40 11.82
C VAL A 32 10.34 -14.38 13.25
N ASP A 33 11.12 -15.40 13.58
CA ASP A 33 11.89 -15.48 14.82
C ASP A 33 13.33 -15.91 14.51
N GLY A 34 14.26 -14.94 14.58
CA GLY A 34 15.62 -15.13 14.09
C GLY A 34 15.67 -15.40 12.60
N GLU A 35 16.13 -16.57 12.21
CA GLU A 35 16.17 -17.03 10.80
C GLU A 35 15.01 -17.95 10.42
N LYS A 36 14.11 -18.26 11.38
CA LYS A 36 12.96 -19.12 11.13
C LYS A 36 11.79 -18.32 10.64
N VAL A 37 11.08 -18.86 9.67
CA VAL A 37 9.92 -18.24 9.02
C VAL A 37 8.74 -19.21 9.07
N TRP A 38 7.58 -18.71 9.46
CA TRP A 38 6.32 -19.44 9.42
C TRP A 38 5.30 -18.62 8.65
N ILE A 39 4.62 -19.27 7.72
CA ILE A 39 3.47 -18.67 7.05
C ILE A 39 2.28 -18.84 7.96
N ILE A 40 1.65 -17.74 8.36
CA ILE A 40 0.45 -17.72 9.20
C ILE A 40 -0.79 -17.87 8.32
N GLU A 41 -0.83 -17.09 7.25
CA GLU A 41 -1.96 -17.01 6.33
C GLU A 41 -1.44 -16.75 4.92
N MET A 42 -2.13 -17.29 3.92
CA MET A 42 -1.87 -17.02 2.51
C MET A 42 -3.19 -16.95 1.76
N GLY A 43 -3.39 -15.85 1.03
CA GLY A 43 -4.56 -15.63 0.17
C GLY A 43 -4.16 -15.45 -1.29
N GLY A 44 -4.91 -16.08 -2.22
CA GLY A 44 -4.74 -15.93 -3.67
C GLY A 44 -5.28 -14.59 -4.18
N ARG A 45 -4.80 -13.51 -3.64
CA ARG A 45 -5.16 -12.13 -3.98
C ARG A 45 -3.99 -11.19 -3.69
N THR A 46 -4.10 -9.95 -4.12
CA THR A 46 -3.15 -8.90 -3.71
C THR A 46 -3.30 -8.57 -2.23
N GLY A 47 -2.25 -8.01 -1.66
CA GLY A 47 -2.33 -7.32 -0.39
C GLY A 47 -3.30 -6.13 -0.48
N ALA A 48 -3.94 -5.79 0.65
CA ALA A 48 -4.78 -4.60 0.79
C ALA A 48 -3.93 -3.39 1.23
N THR A 49 -4.59 -2.25 1.48
CA THR A 49 -4.00 -1.09 2.16
C THR A 49 -2.77 -0.52 1.43
N CYS A 50 -2.93 -0.21 0.15
CA CYS A 50 -1.92 0.40 -0.72
C CYS A 50 -0.68 -0.48 -1.01
N ILE A 51 -0.71 -1.78 -0.72
CA ILE A 51 0.44 -2.68 -1.02
C ILE A 51 0.75 -2.72 -2.52
N PRO A 52 -0.22 -2.88 -3.44
CA PRO A 52 0.04 -2.84 -4.87
C PRO A 52 0.66 -1.51 -5.35
N GLU A 53 0.15 -0.40 -4.85
CA GLU A 53 0.64 0.95 -5.15
C GLU A 53 2.08 1.14 -4.65
N LEU A 54 2.37 0.68 -3.43
CA LEU A 54 3.73 0.71 -2.88
C LEU A 54 4.70 -0.15 -3.68
N ILE A 55 4.27 -1.34 -4.13
CA ILE A 55 5.06 -2.21 -5.01
C ILE A 55 5.36 -1.48 -6.32
N SER A 56 4.32 -0.89 -6.95
CA SER A 56 4.48 -0.15 -8.19
C SER A 56 5.46 1.02 -8.03
N THR A 57 5.29 1.81 -6.97
CA THR A 57 6.15 2.97 -6.68
C THR A 57 7.58 2.55 -6.37
N TYR A 58 7.77 1.51 -5.56
CA TYR A 58 9.12 1.09 -5.14
C TYR A 58 9.91 0.43 -6.25
N TYR A 59 9.26 -0.43 -7.05
CA TYR A 59 9.95 -1.23 -8.08
C TYR A 59 9.91 -0.59 -9.48
N GLY A 60 9.10 0.45 -9.70
CA GLY A 60 9.06 1.18 -10.97
C GLY A 60 8.32 0.46 -12.09
N PHE A 61 7.34 -0.41 -11.78
CA PHE A 61 6.44 -1.04 -12.76
C PHE A 61 5.00 -0.99 -12.29
N ASP A 62 4.03 -1.05 -13.18
CA ASP A 62 2.60 -1.11 -12.83
C ASP A 62 2.21 -2.53 -12.39
N PHE A 63 2.08 -2.72 -11.07
CA PHE A 63 1.73 -4.01 -10.50
C PHE A 63 0.34 -4.49 -10.89
N TYR A 64 -0.63 -3.58 -11.03
CA TYR A 64 -1.98 -3.92 -11.47
C TYR A 64 -2.00 -4.40 -12.93
N GLU A 65 -1.25 -3.74 -13.81
CA GLU A 65 -1.08 -4.18 -15.20
C GLU A 65 -0.51 -5.60 -15.25
N GLN A 66 0.56 -5.87 -14.50
CA GLN A 66 1.19 -7.20 -14.48
C GLN A 66 0.25 -8.27 -13.94
N MET A 67 -0.56 -7.94 -12.94
CA MET A 67 -1.57 -8.86 -12.43
C MET A 67 -2.66 -9.19 -13.45
N ILE A 68 -3.14 -8.19 -14.17
CA ILE A 68 -4.16 -8.38 -15.24
C ILE A 68 -3.56 -9.26 -16.34
N LYS A 69 -2.36 -8.97 -16.80
CA LYS A 69 -1.64 -9.80 -17.77
C LYS A 69 -1.51 -11.25 -17.31
N SER A 70 -1.08 -11.46 -16.06
CA SER A 70 -0.98 -12.80 -15.47
C SER A 70 -2.32 -13.54 -15.50
N ALA A 71 -3.41 -12.88 -15.10
CA ALA A 71 -4.75 -13.47 -15.09
C ALA A 71 -5.27 -13.80 -16.50
N LEU A 72 -4.81 -13.07 -17.52
CA LEU A 72 -5.13 -13.33 -18.93
C LEU A 72 -4.21 -14.38 -19.57
N GLY A 73 -3.19 -14.87 -18.87
CA GLY A 73 -2.17 -15.77 -19.39
C GLY A 73 -1.21 -15.08 -20.37
N GLU A 74 -1.10 -13.77 -20.30
CA GLU A 74 -0.16 -12.97 -21.11
C GLU A 74 1.23 -12.94 -20.45
N GLU A 75 2.25 -12.58 -21.22
CA GLU A 75 3.60 -12.40 -20.71
C GLU A 75 3.67 -11.23 -19.74
N THR A 76 4.24 -11.49 -18.55
CA THR A 76 4.40 -10.49 -17.49
C THR A 76 5.86 -10.07 -17.34
N ASP A 77 6.08 -8.80 -16.97
CA ASP A 77 7.39 -8.25 -16.66
C ASP A 77 7.39 -7.62 -15.27
N PHE A 78 8.01 -8.30 -14.30
CA PHE A 78 8.22 -7.84 -12.93
C PHE A 78 9.64 -7.31 -12.72
N GLN A 79 10.34 -6.95 -13.80
CA GLN A 79 11.70 -6.44 -13.68
C GLN A 79 11.69 -5.08 -12.98
N GLN A 80 12.47 -5.00 -11.91
CA GLN A 80 12.67 -3.75 -11.19
C GLN A 80 13.42 -2.75 -12.08
N THR A 81 12.81 -1.59 -12.33
CA THR A 81 13.40 -0.49 -13.10
C THR A 81 13.92 0.63 -12.20
N GLU A 82 13.36 0.75 -10.99
CA GLU A 82 13.69 1.78 -10.01
C GLU A 82 13.84 1.19 -8.61
N SER A 83 14.26 2.02 -7.66
CA SER A 83 14.19 1.74 -6.22
C SER A 83 13.88 3.06 -5.54
N CYS A 84 12.59 3.35 -5.38
CA CYS A 84 12.12 4.58 -4.78
C CYS A 84 11.51 4.30 -3.40
N PRO A 85 12.19 4.65 -2.29
CA PRO A 85 11.62 4.51 -0.97
C PRO A 85 10.26 5.21 -0.87
N CYS A 86 9.25 4.49 -0.40
CA CYS A 86 7.89 5.01 -0.30
C CYS A 86 7.20 4.50 0.96
N MET A 87 6.19 5.24 1.40
CA MET A 87 5.39 4.93 2.58
C MET A 87 3.94 5.33 2.32
N ALA A 88 3.01 4.44 2.68
CA ALA A 88 1.58 4.72 2.64
C ALA A 88 1.00 4.88 4.04
N ARG A 89 -0.04 5.72 4.15
CA ARG A 89 -0.88 5.83 5.33
C ARG A 89 -2.33 6.01 4.94
N LEU A 90 -3.21 5.34 5.67
CA LEU A 90 -4.65 5.60 5.57
C LEU A 90 -5.00 6.93 6.24
N LEU A 91 -5.89 7.67 5.63
CA LEU A 91 -6.56 8.81 6.24
C LEU A 91 -7.79 8.27 6.98
N LEU A 92 -7.83 8.50 8.28
CA LEU A 92 -8.83 7.96 9.19
C LEU A 92 -9.41 9.10 10.02
N SER A 93 -10.71 9.06 10.29
CA SER A 93 -11.32 10.02 11.20
C SER A 93 -11.29 9.54 12.66
N PRO A 94 -10.94 10.39 13.62
CA PRO A 94 -11.08 10.07 15.05
C PRO A 94 -12.52 10.18 15.55
N VAL A 95 -13.43 10.76 14.76
CA VAL A 95 -14.83 11.00 15.10
C VAL A 95 -15.75 10.61 13.97
N SER A 96 -16.99 10.22 14.28
CA SER A 96 -18.04 10.08 13.28
C SER A 96 -18.68 11.42 13.01
N GLY A 97 -19.06 11.66 11.76
CA GLY A 97 -19.71 12.91 11.36
C GLY A 97 -19.83 13.03 9.85
N THR A 98 -20.15 14.23 9.40
CA THR A 98 -20.26 14.54 7.97
C THR A 98 -19.05 15.36 7.54
N ILE A 99 -18.42 15.04 6.43
CA ILE A 99 -17.35 15.86 5.85
C ILE A 99 -17.96 17.21 5.45
N THR A 100 -17.57 18.28 6.15
CA THR A 100 -18.09 19.61 5.91
C THR A 100 -17.25 20.41 4.92
N GLN A 101 -15.94 20.13 4.86
CA GLN A 101 -15.01 20.83 3.98
C GLN A 101 -13.79 19.96 3.66
N ILE A 102 -13.32 20.05 2.41
CA ILE A 102 -12.04 19.52 1.95
C ILE A 102 -11.21 20.69 1.42
N ASP A 103 -9.99 20.88 1.95
CA ASP A 103 -9.04 21.88 1.42
C ASP A 103 -8.45 21.40 0.09
N ARG A 104 -9.21 21.61 -0.98
CA ARG A 104 -8.84 21.16 -2.34
C ARG A 104 -7.58 21.80 -2.85
N ASP A 105 -7.32 23.06 -2.47
CA ASP A 105 -6.12 23.78 -2.89
C ASP A 105 -4.87 23.16 -2.24
N GLN A 106 -4.97 22.76 -0.99
CA GLN A 106 -3.89 22.10 -0.29
C GLN A 106 -3.68 20.66 -0.81
N VAL A 107 -4.76 19.93 -1.08
CA VAL A 107 -4.71 18.60 -1.71
C VAL A 107 -3.99 18.67 -3.05
N GLU A 108 -4.36 19.63 -3.90
CA GLU A 108 -3.75 19.80 -5.21
C GLU A 108 -2.27 20.22 -5.12
N ARG A 109 -1.91 21.09 -4.19
CA ARG A 109 -0.50 21.43 -3.92
C ARG A 109 0.32 20.21 -3.54
N LEU A 110 -0.19 19.34 -2.65
CA LEU A 110 0.51 18.11 -2.28
C LEU A 110 0.71 17.18 -3.48
N ARG A 111 -0.28 17.06 -4.36
CA ARG A 111 -0.16 16.29 -5.59
C ARG A 111 0.89 16.85 -6.54
N GLN A 112 0.94 18.17 -6.70
CA GLN A 112 1.98 18.85 -7.51
C GLN A 112 3.39 18.68 -6.92
N GLU A 113 3.51 18.51 -5.61
CA GLU A 113 4.74 18.16 -4.93
C GLU A 113 5.12 16.67 -5.07
N GLY A 114 4.32 15.88 -5.79
CA GLY A 114 4.60 14.48 -6.10
C GLY A 114 4.07 13.48 -5.06
N LEU A 115 3.19 13.92 -4.14
CA LEU A 115 2.50 13.00 -3.24
C LEU A 115 1.27 12.41 -3.95
N GLU A 116 1.05 11.12 -3.78
CA GLU A 116 -0.21 10.50 -4.17
C GLU A 116 -1.18 10.64 -3.01
N LEU A 117 -2.27 11.39 -3.22
CA LEU A 117 -3.31 11.60 -2.23
C LEU A 117 -4.67 11.29 -2.87
N VAL A 118 -5.33 10.28 -2.34
CA VAL A 118 -6.64 9.82 -2.79
C VAL A 118 -7.65 10.00 -1.66
N LEU A 119 -8.80 10.59 -1.98
CA LEU A 119 -9.94 10.71 -1.08
C LEU A 119 -11.05 9.81 -1.60
N ASP A 120 -11.56 8.93 -0.75
CA ASP A 120 -12.63 7.98 -1.07
C ASP A 120 -14.01 8.65 -0.99
N TYR A 121 -14.11 9.78 -0.27
CA TYR A 121 -15.36 10.52 -0.05
C TYR A 121 -15.22 12.01 -0.39
N LEU A 122 -16.36 12.63 -0.61
CA LEU A 122 -16.50 14.07 -0.87
C LEU A 122 -17.22 14.77 0.28
N GLU A 123 -17.28 16.10 0.21
CA GLU A 123 -18.10 16.91 1.14
C GLU A 123 -19.55 16.44 1.11
N GLY A 124 -20.18 16.40 2.27
CA GLY A 124 -21.55 15.93 2.47
C GLY A 124 -21.68 14.43 2.76
N HIS A 125 -20.60 13.64 2.63
CA HIS A 125 -20.63 12.20 3.00
C HIS A 125 -20.46 12.02 4.51
N GLU A 126 -21.20 11.05 5.06
CA GLU A 126 -21.03 10.60 6.43
C GLU A 126 -19.83 9.65 6.52
N VAL A 127 -19.03 9.81 7.55
CA VAL A 127 -17.88 8.95 7.86
C VAL A 127 -17.95 8.48 9.30
N SER A 128 -17.42 7.31 9.55
CA SER A 128 -17.34 6.71 10.89
C SER A 128 -16.02 7.05 11.58
N ALA A 129 -16.07 7.14 12.92
CA ALA A 129 -14.84 7.07 13.70
C ALA A 129 -14.14 5.72 13.42
N MET A 130 -12.82 5.77 13.27
CA MET A 130 -12.02 4.60 12.95
C MET A 130 -12.23 3.48 13.97
N ALA A 131 -12.74 2.35 13.51
CA ALA A 131 -12.77 1.07 14.21
C ALA A 131 -11.82 0.06 13.54
N ASP A 132 -11.77 0.05 12.22
CA ASP A 132 -10.87 -0.77 11.43
C ASP A 132 -10.47 -0.09 10.10
N GLY A 133 -9.72 -0.80 9.25
CA GLY A 133 -9.21 -0.27 7.98
C GLY A 133 -10.27 0.02 6.93
N THR A 134 -11.52 -0.44 7.11
CA THR A 134 -12.64 -0.15 6.20
C THR A 134 -13.25 1.23 6.42
N ASP A 135 -13.01 1.85 7.59
CA ASP A 135 -13.44 3.22 7.92
C ASP A 135 -12.52 4.29 7.34
N ARG A 136 -11.65 3.94 6.43
CA ARG A 136 -10.75 4.91 5.80
C ARG A 136 -11.55 5.94 5.00
N ILE A 137 -11.05 7.17 5.00
CA ILE A 137 -11.58 8.26 4.19
C ILE A 137 -10.68 8.59 2.99
N GLY A 138 -9.59 7.87 2.87
CA GLY A 138 -8.63 7.99 1.79
C GLY A 138 -7.27 7.41 2.17
N HIS A 139 -6.28 7.72 1.37
CA HIS A 139 -4.90 7.39 1.67
C HIS A 139 -3.93 8.41 1.09
N VAL A 140 -2.72 8.40 1.62
CA VAL A 140 -1.59 9.16 1.09
C VAL A 140 -0.39 8.26 0.94
N ILE A 141 0.31 8.39 -0.19
CA ILE A 141 1.63 7.78 -0.43
C ILE A 141 2.65 8.90 -0.62
N VAL A 142 3.69 8.84 0.18
CA VAL A 142 4.88 9.68 0.04
C VAL A 142 6.02 8.86 -0.55
N LYS A 143 6.86 9.49 -1.36
CA LYS A 143 8.08 8.91 -1.92
C LYS A 143 9.22 9.90 -1.78
N THR A 144 10.43 9.38 -1.59
CA THR A 144 11.64 10.21 -1.39
C THR A 144 12.85 9.49 -1.96
N ASP A 145 13.92 10.22 -2.19
CA ASP A 145 15.20 9.63 -2.60
C ASP A 145 15.88 8.86 -1.45
N ARG A 146 15.51 9.16 -0.19
CA ARG A 146 16.12 8.58 1.01
C ARG A 146 15.08 8.11 2.01
N GLU A 147 15.13 6.84 2.39
CA GLU A 147 14.22 6.25 3.36
C GLU A 147 14.09 7.05 4.68
N ALA A 148 15.20 7.65 5.13
CA ALA A 148 15.22 8.45 6.36
C ALA A 148 14.31 9.71 6.31
N GLU A 149 13.87 10.13 5.14
CA GLU A 149 13.01 11.33 4.96
C GLU A 149 11.51 11.00 4.96
N LEU A 150 11.15 9.72 4.79
CA LEU A 150 9.75 9.28 4.68
C LEU A 150 8.90 9.71 5.88
N ASP A 151 9.41 9.50 7.09
CA ASP A 151 8.69 9.85 8.32
C ASP A 151 8.42 11.35 8.44
N GLU A 152 9.37 12.20 8.07
CA GLU A 152 9.18 13.66 8.12
C GLU A 152 8.20 14.15 7.05
N GLN A 153 8.26 13.60 5.84
CA GLN A 153 7.28 13.91 4.81
C GLN A 153 5.87 13.48 5.22
N MET A 154 5.73 12.27 5.78
CA MET A 154 4.44 11.78 6.26
C MET A 154 3.89 12.64 7.41
N LYS A 155 4.72 13.00 8.41
CA LYS A 155 4.33 13.91 9.50
C LYS A 155 3.90 15.28 8.99
N ARG A 156 4.54 15.79 7.93
CA ARG A 156 4.13 17.05 7.30
C ARG A 156 2.69 16.97 6.82
N VAL A 157 2.31 15.89 6.12
CA VAL A 157 0.93 15.70 5.63
C VAL A 157 -0.06 15.69 6.79
N TYR A 158 0.23 14.97 7.87
CA TYR A 158 -0.66 14.87 9.03
C TYR A 158 -0.83 16.18 9.82
N ARG A 159 0.11 17.10 9.72
CA ARG A 159 -0.04 18.45 10.34
C ARG A 159 -0.99 19.35 9.56
N LEU A 160 -1.35 18.98 8.34
CA LEU A 160 -2.27 19.74 7.52
C LEU A 160 -3.70 19.30 7.83
N SER A 161 -4.58 20.28 8.09
CA SER A 161 -6.00 20.02 8.28
C SER A 161 -6.69 19.96 6.91
N LEU A 162 -6.58 18.80 6.25
CA LEU A 162 -7.08 18.63 4.88
C LEU A 162 -8.58 18.39 4.82
N ILE A 163 -9.17 17.83 5.89
CA ILE A 163 -10.57 17.40 5.94
C ILE A 163 -11.15 17.86 7.27
N HIS A 164 -12.31 18.50 7.21
CA HIS A 164 -13.08 18.89 8.36
C HIS A 164 -14.36 18.07 8.45
N ILE A 165 -14.65 17.57 9.65
CA ILE A 165 -15.82 16.74 9.99
C ILE A 165 -16.64 17.45 11.04
#